data_17d93fac418751c4f893d08ac22150c8
#
_entry.id   17d93fac418751c4f893d08ac22150c8
#
_cell.length_a   1.000
_cell.length_b   1.000
_cell.length_c   1.000
_cell.angle_alpha   90.00
_cell.angle_beta   90.00
_cell.angle_gamma   90.00
#
_symmetry.space_group_name_H-M   'P 1'
#
loop_
_entity.id
_entity.type
_entity.pdbx_description
1 polymer ?
#
loop_
_entity_poly.entity_id
_entity_poly.type
_entity_poly.pdbx_seq_one_letter_code
_entity_poly.pdbx_strand_id
1 'polypeptide(L)'
;MAEEKTHWKRMLNPNFMGDWSLPGGKDVVLTIKGVTQKEGWSQDKGKKVMLPCIVFEEEAEFEWAKPLVPNSTNINMIVSVTGSKYIEDTVGKMIRIGTVHGKWFGKEQDAIRVRKDKSADLAAQYDQFVKGIEESKTRAEMGELIKQFELFKPYRKTLEANIREKWAILT
;
A
#
# COMPACT_ATOMS: atom_id res chain seq x y z
N MET A 1 -3.38 15.78 -20.93
CA MET A 1 -3.22 14.73 -19.92
C MET A 1 -1.96 13.95 -20.28
N ALA A 2 -1.04 13.79 -19.35
CA ALA A 2 0.12 12.94 -19.61
C ALA A 2 -0.37 11.49 -19.74
N GLU A 3 -0.05 10.82 -20.84
CA GLU A 3 -0.31 9.39 -21.00
C GLU A 3 0.40 8.61 -19.90
N GLU A 4 -0.35 7.82 -19.14
CA GLU A 4 0.19 6.97 -18.09
C GLU A 4 1.03 5.87 -18.74
N LYS A 5 2.37 5.99 -18.61
CA LYS A 5 3.29 5.01 -19.21
C LYS A 5 3.19 3.69 -18.46
N THR A 6 2.93 2.61 -19.18
CA THR A 6 2.89 1.26 -18.62
C THR A 6 4.30 0.65 -18.57
N HIS A 7 4.73 0.25 -17.39
CA HIS A 7 6.02 -0.40 -17.20
C HIS A 7 5.99 -1.84 -17.71
N TRP A 8 7.00 -2.27 -18.48
CA TRP A 8 7.09 -3.61 -19.08
C TRP A 8 6.95 -4.76 -18.06
N LYS A 9 7.49 -4.63 -16.86
CA LYS A 9 7.36 -5.66 -15.81
C LYS A 9 5.90 -5.93 -15.40
N ARG A 10 4.99 -4.97 -15.58
CA ARG A 10 3.56 -5.15 -15.36
C ARG A 10 2.97 -6.25 -16.24
N MET A 11 3.49 -6.40 -17.45
CA MET A 11 3.08 -7.46 -18.39
C MET A 11 3.68 -8.82 -18.02
N LEU A 12 4.90 -8.83 -17.47
CA LEU A 12 5.60 -10.06 -17.10
C LEU A 12 5.07 -10.69 -15.79
N ASN A 13 4.62 -9.85 -14.86
CA ASN A 13 4.09 -10.31 -13.57
C ASN A 13 2.82 -9.55 -13.19
N PRO A 14 1.68 -9.83 -13.86
CA PRO A 14 0.45 -9.07 -13.67
C PRO A 14 -0.26 -9.37 -12.34
N ASN A 15 0.09 -10.47 -11.66
CA ASN A 15 -0.66 -11.01 -10.53
C ASN A 15 -0.12 -10.61 -9.15
N PHE A 16 1.09 -10.06 -9.08
CA PHE A 16 1.75 -9.72 -7.84
C PHE A 16 2.23 -8.27 -7.83
N MET A 17 2.35 -7.71 -6.62
CA MET A 17 2.87 -6.37 -6.42
C MET A 17 4.37 -6.33 -6.71
N GLY A 18 4.80 -5.33 -7.49
CA GLY A 18 6.20 -5.01 -7.77
C GLY A 18 6.47 -3.53 -7.64
N ASP A 19 7.74 -3.13 -7.75
CA ASP A 19 8.18 -1.74 -7.73
C ASP A 19 7.40 -0.84 -8.73
N TRP A 20 6.97 -1.42 -9.83
CA TRP A 20 6.19 -0.76 -10.90
C TRP A 20 4.68 -0.65 -10.60
N SER A 21 4.18 -1.30 -9.54
CA SER A 21 2.73 -1.32 -9.25
C SER A 21 2.28 -0.08 -8.51
N LEU A 22 3.17 0.56 -7.76
CA LEU A 22 2.80 1.66 -6.88
C LEU A 22 2.41 2.90 -7.68
N PRO A 23 1.27 3.55 -7.37
CA PRO A 23 0.78 4.71 -8.10
C PRO A 23 1.77 5.87 -8.00
N GLY A 24 2.25 6.34 -9.17
CA GLY A 24 3.24 7.41 -9.26
C GLY A 24 4.59 7.11 -8.60
N GLY A 25 4.90 5.83 -8.32
CA GLY A 25 6.12 5.42 -7.60
C GLY A 25 6.18 5.89 -6.15
N LYS A 26 5.09 6.38 -5.60
CA LYS A 26 5.01 6.90 -4.22
C LYS A 26 4.71 5.78 -3.23
N ASP A 27 5.09 6.03 -1.97
CA ASP A 27 4.70 5.17 -0.86
C ASP A 27 3.17 5.16 -0.70
N VAL A 28 2.63 4.02 -0.32
CA VAL A 28 1.20 3.80 -0.05
C VAL A 28 1.01 3.13 1.29
N VAL A 29 -0.13 3.38 1.92
CA VAL A 29 -0.58 2.67 3.12
C VAL A 29 -1.64 1.67 2.72
N LEU A 30 -1.42 0.41 3.08
CA LEU A 30 -2.33 -0.71 2.81
C LEU A 30 -2.69 -1.43 4.10
N THR A 31 -3.91 -1.97 4.14
CA THR A 31 -4.43 -2.74 5.27
C THR A 31 -4.31 -4.23 4.96
N ILE A 32 -3.66 -4.98 5.84
CA ILE A 32 -3.49 -6.43 5.68
C ILE A 32 -4.86 -7.10 5.85
N LYS A 33 -5.31 -7.78 4.82
CA LYS A 33 -6.52 -8.63 4.86
C LYS A 33 -6.21 -10.04 5.33
N GLY A 34 -5.02 -10.53 5.04
CA GLY A 34 -4.58 -11.87 5.40
C GLY A 34 -3.41 -12.35 4.56
N VAL A 35 -3.10 -13.63 4.72
CA VAL A 35 -2.10 -14.34 3.92
C VAL A 35 -2.78 -15.50 3.20
N THR A 36 -2.47 -15.67 1.93
CA THR A 36 -2.97 -16.76 1.10
C THR A 36 -1.85 -17.35 0.25
N GLN A 37 -2.12 -18.42 -0.45
CA GLN A 37 -1.20 -18.97 -1.43
C GLN A 37 -1.74 -18.74 -2.84
N LYS A 38 -0.88 -18.22 -3.72
CA LYS A 38 -1.20 -18.02 -5.15
C LYS A 38 -0.12 -18.65 -6.01
N GLU A 39 -0.53 -19.22 -7.15
CA GLU A 39 0.41 -19.75 -8.13
C GLU A 39 1.25 -18.62 -8.73
N GLY A 40 2.56 -18.77 -8.69
CA GLY A 40 3.51 -17.84 -9.26
C GLY A 40 4.80 -18.53 -9.70
N TRP A 41 5.61 -17.82 -10.47
CA TRP A 41 6.89 -18.33 -10.96
C TRP A 41 7.96 -18.25 -9.86
N SER A 42 8.57 -19.38 -9.53
CA SER A 42 9.74 -19.44 -8.64
C SER A 42 11.01 -19.39 -9.46
N GLN A 43 11.82 -18.37 -9.25
CA GLN A 43 13.12 -18.25 -9.92
C GLN A 43 14.09 -19.35 -9.49
N ASP A 44 14.07 -19.73 -8.21
CA ASP A 44 14.95 -20.76 -7.67
C ASP A 44 14.63 -22.16 -8.22
N LYS A 45 13.35 -22.43 -8.47
CA LYS A 45 12.88 -23.75 -8.96
C LYS A 45 12.66 -23.79 -10.46
N GLY A 46 12.68 -22.64 -11.16
CA GLY A 46 12.43 -22.54 -12.59
C GLY A 46 11.06 -23.06 -13.05
N LYS A 47 10.06 -23.04 -12.16
CA LYS A 47 8.69 -23.52 -12.43
C LYS A 47 7.64 -22.76 -11.63
N LYS A 48 6.38 -22.93 -11.99
CA LYS A 48 5.25 -22.43 -11.21
C LYS A 48 5.11 -23.22 -9.91
N VAL A 49 4.95 -22.48 -8.81
CA VAL A 49 4.73 -23.03 -7.45
C VAL A 49 3.72 -22.17 -6.72
N MET A 50 3.15 -22.74 -5.64
CA MET A 50 2.33 -21.94 -4.73
C MET A 50 3.24 -21.06 -3.87
N LEU A 51 3.01 -19.74 -3.95
CA LEU A 51 3.76 -18.73 -3.21
C LEU A 51 2.89 -18.13 -2.11
N PRO A 52 3.40 -17.99 -0.88
CA PRO A 52 2.69 -17.28 0.17
C PRO A 52 2.62 -15.79 -0.20
N CYS A 53 1.43 -15.21 -0.10
CA CYS A 53 1.18 -13.82 -0.47
C CYS A 53 0.38 -13.12 0.62
N ILE A 54 0.78 -11.89 0.91
CA ILE A 54 -0.01 -10.97 1.72
C ILE A 54 -1.05 -10.34 0.80
N VAL A 55 -2.32 -10.45 1.16
CA VAL A 55 -3.44 -9.79 0.47
C VAL A 55 -3.90 -8.58 1.26
N PHE A 56 -4.37 -7.56 0.56
CA PHE A 56 -4.76 -6.28 1.12
C PHE A 56 -6.26 -6.04 0.91
N GLU A 57 -6.87 -5.30 1.83
CA GLU A 57 -8.28 -4.93 1.70
C GLU A 57 -8.51 -4.03 0.47
N GLU A 58 -7.54 -3.21 0.13
CA GLU A 58 -7.54 -2.29 -0.99
C GLU A 58 -7.54 -2.99 -2.37
N GLU A 59 -7.21 -4.29 -2.44
CA GLU A 59 -7.26 -5.09 -3.68
C GLU A 59 -8.65 -5.06 -4.32
N ALA A 60 -9.71 -4.97 -3.52
CA ALA A 60 -11.08 -4.91 -4.01
C ALA A 60 -11.42 -3.59 -4.73
N GLU A 61 -10.69 -2.53 -4.45
CA GLU A 61 -10.96 -1.19 -4.97
C GLU A 61 -9.95 -0.72 -6.02
N PHE A 62 -8.70 -1.21 -5.92
CA PHE A 62 -7.59 -0.74 -6.75
C PHE A 62 -6.85 -1.90 -7.42
N GLU A 63 -6.82 -1.88 -8.75
CA GLU A 63 -6.12 -2.89 -9.55
C GLU A 63 -4.61 -2.97 -9.22
N TRP A 64 -3.99 -1.88 -8.81
CA TRP A 64 -2.58 -1.83 -8.45
C TRP A 64 -2.27 -2.46 -7.08
N ALA A 65 -3.24 -2.54 -6.16
CA ALA A 65 -3.08 -3.08 -4.81
C ALA A 65 -3.05 -4.62 -4.81
N LYS A 66 -2.16 -5.18 -5.62
CA LYS A 66 -2.02 -6.63 -5.81
C LYS A 66 -1.38 -7.32 -4.59
N PRO A 67 -1.55 -8.64 -4.47
CA PRO A 67 -0.88 -9.41 -3.43
C PRO A 67 0.63 -9.25 -3.48
N LEU A 68 1.24 -9.12 -2.32
CA LEU A 68 2.69 -9.04 -2.15
C LEU A 68 3.26 -10.41 -1.78
N VAL A 69 4.20 -10.92 -2.58
CA VAL A 69 5.04 -12.06 -2.17
C VAL A 69 6.16 -11.51 -1.28
N PRO A 70 6.10 -11.73 0.05
CA PRO A 70 7.05 -11.12 0.95
C PRO A 70 8.38 -11.88 0.94
N ASN A 71 9.48 -11.16 0.94
CA ASN A 71 10.80 -11.71 1.27
C ASN A 71 11.08 -11.60 2.77
N SER A 72 12.15 -12.21 3.24
CA SER A 72 12.54 -12.20 4.66
C SER A 72 12.66 -10.78 5.25
N THR A 73 13.18 -9.82 4.47
CA THR A 73 13.30 -8.42 4.91
C THR A 73 11.93 -7.81 5.17
N ASN A 74 10.97 -8.02 4.27
CA ASN A 74 9.61 -7.51 4.43
C ASN A 74 8.87 -8.21 5.58
N ILE A 75 9.04 -9.54 5.75
CA ILE A 75 8.44 -10.28 6.86
C ILE A 75 8.95 -9.74 8.20
N ASN A 76 10.27 -9.58 8.35
CA ASN A 76 10.86 -9.05 9.58
C ASN A 76 10.37 -7.63 9.88
N MET A 77 10.21 -6.81 8.84
CA MET A 77 9.67 -5.46 9.01
C MET A 77 8.20 -5.49 9.43
N ILE A 78 7.37 -6.35 8.82
CA ILE A 78 5.96 -6.51 9.21
C ILE A 78 5.86 -6.91 10.68
N VAL A 79 6.63 -7.90 11.13
CA VAL A 79 6.69 -8.30 12.53
C VAL A 79 7.04 -7.11 13.43
N SER A 80 8.03 -6.31 13.03
CA SER A 80 8.48 -5.14 13.79
C SER A 80 7.40 -4.05 13.89
N VAL A 81 6.73 -3.71 12.79
CA VAL A 81 5.77 -2.60 12.75
C VAL A 81 4.38 -2.97 13.27
N THR A 82 4.01 -4.24 13.17
CA THR A 82 2.73 -4.76 13.70
C THR A 82 2.82 -5.23 15.14
N GLY A 83 4.04 -5.53 15.62
CA GLY A 83 4.29 -6.03 16.98
C GLY A 83 3.91 -7.49 17.17
N SER A 84 3.65 -8.27 16.12
CA SER A 84 3.33 -9.69 16.22
C SER A 84 4.08 -10.56 15.23
N LYS A 85 4.43 -11.78 15.66
CA LYS A 85 5.01 -12.83 14.82
C LYS A 85 3.94 -13.67 14.12
N TYR A 86 2.68 -13.53 14.51
CA TYR A 86 1.57 -14.36 14.03
C TYR A 86 0.78 -13.63 12.97
N ILE A 87 0.48 -14.34 11.89
CA ILE A 87 -0.24 -13.79 10.72
C ILE A 87 -1.63 -13.28 11.13
N GLU A 88 -2.31 -14.04 11.96
CA GLU A 88 -3.67 -13.75 12.43
C GLU A 88 -3.76 -12.40 13.14
N ASP A 89 -2.73 -12.05 13.92
CA ASP A 89 -2.65 -10.80 14.65
C ASP A 89 -2.34 -9.59 13.74
N THR A 90 -1.92 -9.82 12.50
CA THR A 90 -1.62 -8.76 11.54
C THR A 90 -2.82 -8.34 10.70
N VAL A 91 -3.88 -9.13 10.71
CA VAL A 91 -5.12 -8.83 9.97
C VAL A 91 -5.73 -7.51 10.49
N GLY A 92 -6.13 -6.64 9.56
CA GLY A 92 -6.66 -5.32 9.86
C GLY A 92 -5.60 -4.26 10.21
N LYS A 93 -4.32 -4.63 10.31
CA LYS A 93 -3.24 -3.67 10.58
C LYS A 93 -2.76 -3.00 9.31
N MET A 94 -2.48 -1.69 9.40
CA MET A 94 -1.95 -0.89 8.32
C MET A 94 -0.44 -1.00 8.24
N ILE A 95 0.09 -1.10 7.02
CA ILE A 95 1.52 -1.03 6.73
C ILE A 95 1.77 -0.03 5.60
N ARG A 96 2.88 0.70 5.70
CA ARG A 96 3.36 1.56 4.64
C ARG A 96 4.33 0.80 3.74
N ILE A 97 4.08 0.85 2.44
CA ILE A 97 4.89 0.17 1.42
C ILE A 97 5.43 1.20 0.44
N GLY A 98 6.68 1.05 0.06
CA GLY A 98 7.33 1.90 -0.92
C GLY A 98 8.41 1.18 -1.69
N THR A 99 9.02 1.88 -2.63
CA THR A 99 10.12 1.40 -3.44
C THR A 99 11.45 1.89 -2.88
N VAL A 100 12.45 1.03 -2.88
CA VAL A 100 13.83 1.37 -2.53
C VAL A 100 14.74 0.97 -3.66
N HIS A 101 15.54 1.93 -4.13
CA HIS A 101 16.62 1.67 -5.08
C HIS A 101 17.84 1.11 -4.35
N GLY A 102 18.46 0.08 -4.90
CA GLY A 102 19.63 -0.51 -4.29
C GLY A 102 20.26 -1.61 -5.14
N LYS A 103 21.41 -2.11 -4.67
CA LYS A 103 22.11 -3.20 -5.32
C LYS A 103 21.72 -4.53 -4.70
N TRP A 104 20.95 -5.33 -5.43
CA TRP A 104 20.47 -6.64 -5.01
C TRP A 104 21.03 -7.71 -5.93
N PHE A 105 21.65 -8.76 -5.37
CA PHE A 105 22.25 -9.85 -6.15
C PHE A 105 23.23 -9.35 -7.24
N GLY A 106 23.99 -8.29 -6.93
CA GLY A 106 24.99 -7.71 -7.85
C GLY A 106 24.43 -6.78 -8.93
N LYS A 107 23.11 -6.55 -8.98
CA LYS A 107 22.43 -5.67 -9.94
C LYS A 107 21.75 -4.50 -9.24
N GLU A 108 21.88 -3.31 -9.81
CA GLU A 108 21.08 -2.15 -9.38
C GLU A 108 19.64 -2.34 -9.84
N GLN A 109 18.69 -2.27 -8.90
CA GLN A 109 17.28 -2.41 -9.19
C GLN A 109 16.43 -1.86 -8.05
N ASP A 110 15.17 -1.59 -8.36
CA ASP A 110 14.18 -1.21 -7.36
C ASP A 110 13.56 -2.45 -6.69
N ALA A 111 13.24 -2.32 -5.43
CA ALA A 111 12.60 -3.37 -4.66
C ALA A 111 11.49 -2.80 -3.76
N ILE A 112 10.38 -3.51 -3.68
CA ILE A 112 9.31 -3.21 -2.73
C ILE A 112 9.81 -3.44 -1.30
N ARG A 113 9.55 -2.47 -0.42
CA ARG A 113 9.88 -2.54 1.01
C ARG A 113 8.75 -2.03 1.87
N VAL A 114 8.48 -2.77 2.93
CA VAL A 114 7.67 -2.28 4.05
C VAL A 114 8.50 -1.25 4.83
N ARG A 115 7.89 -0.12 5.15
CA ARG A 115 8.54 0.98 5.88
C ARG A 115 8.48 0.74 7.40
N LYS A 116 9.22 1.55 8.16
CA LYS A 116 9.37 1.44 9.61
C LYS A 116 8.20 2.03 10.41
N ASP A 117 7.23 2.64 9.74
CA ASP A 117 6.08 3.26 10.40
C ASP A 117 5.26 2.19 11.13
N LYS A 118 5.04 2.39 12.43
CA LYS A 118 4.27 1.45 13.23
C LYS A 118 2.80 1.45 12.81
N SER A 119 2.22 0.29 12.76
CA SER A 119 0.83 0.09 12.35
C SER A 119 -0.16 0.89 13.21
N ALA A 120 0.08 0.96 14.52
CA ALA A 120 -0.74 1.75 15.44
C ALA A 120 -0.67 3.26 15.14
N ASP A 121 0.51 3.78 14.77
CA ASP A 121 0.68 5.19 14.44
C ASP A 121 0.00 5.53 13.10
N LEU A 122 0.09 4.64 12.11
CA LEU A 122 -0.63 4.80 10.84
C LEU A 122 -2.14 4.79 11.04
N ALA A 123 -2.67 3.89 11.86
CA ALA A 123 -4.08 3.84 12.18
C ALA A 123 -4.56 5.13 12.89
N ALA A 124 -3.81 5.61 13.87
CA ALA A 124 -4.11 6.86 14.56
C ALA A 124 -4.11 8.08 13.62
N GLN A 125 -3.13 8.15 12.70
CA GLN A 125 -3.08 9.20 11.68
C GLN A 125 -4.28 9.12 10.72
N TYR A 126 -4.67 7.90 10.31
CA TYR A 126 -5.84 7.71 9.46
C TYR A 126 -7.12 8.17 10.15
N ASP A 127 -7.33 7.79 11.41
CA ASP A 127 -8.48 8.21 12.20
C ASP A 127 -8.52 9.73 12.38
N GLN A 128 -7.36 10.34 12.64
CA GLN A 128 -7.23 11.80 12.71
C GLN A 128 -7.60 12.48 11.40
N PHE A 129 -7.19 11.90 10.27
CA PHE A 129 -7.55 12.41 8.94
C PHE A 129 -9.05 12.34 8.69
N VAL A 130 -9.68 11.20 8.93
CA VAL A 130 -11.14 11.01 8.78
C VAL A 130 -11.91 12.02 9.64
N LYS A 131 -11.54 12.13 10.91
CA LYS A 131 -12.14 13.08 11.84
C LYS A 131 -11.96 14.53 11.37
N GLY A 132 -10.77 14.89 10.92
CA GLY A 132 -10.47 16.22 10.38
C GLY A 132 -11.33 16.57 9.16
N ILE A 133 -11.63 15.62 8.28
CA ILE A 133 -12.55 15.83 7.16
C ILE A 133 -13.95 16.19 7.67
N GLU A 134 -14.45 15.46 8.67
CA GLU A 134 -15.77 15.69 9.25
C GLU A 134 -15.86 17.05 9.94
N GLU A 135 -14.81 17.48 10.64
CA GLU A 135 -14.75 18.71 11.42
C GLU A 135 -14.42 19.96 10.58
N SER A 136 -13.88 19.83 9.36
CA SER A 136 -13.51 20.96 8.51
C SER A 136 -14.69 21.88 8.21
N LYS A 137 -14.48 23.19 8.37
CA LYS A 137 -15.51 24.24 8.16
C LYS A 137 -15.32 25.01 6.86
N THR A 138 -14.11 25.03 6.31
CA THR A 138 -13.77 25.73 5.09
C THR A 138 -13.01 24.85 4.11
N ARG A 139 -13.04 25.21 2.81
CA ARG A 139 -12.23 24.53 1.78
C ARG A 139 -10.72 24.68 2.02
N ALA A 140 -10.32 25.80 2.60
CA ALA A 140 -8.91 26.03 2.92
C ALA A 140 -8.41 25.05 3.98
N GLU A 141 -9.14 24.89 5.10
CA GLU A 141 -8.81 23.92 6.14
C GLU A 141 -8.74 22.50 5.58
N MET A 142 -9.72 22.11 4.78
CA MET A 142 -9.77 20.78 4.17
C MET A 142 -8.63 20.58 3.16
N GLY A 143 -8.27 21.61 2.41
CA GLY A 143 -7.14 21.57 1.48
C GLY A 143 -5.80 21.34 2.19
N GLU A 144 -5.57 22.01 3.32
CA GLU A 144 -4.36 21.80 4.13
C GLU A 144 -4.35 20.40 4.77
N LEU A 145 -5.49 19.93 5.26
CA LEU A 145 -5.64 18.59 5.80
C LEU A 145 -5.29 17.52 4.75
N ILE A 146 -5.81 17.65 3.54
CA ILE A 146 -5.52 16.74 2.42
C ILE A 146 -4.02 16.70 2.09
N LYS A 147 -3.33 17.83 2.12
CA LYS A 147 -1.89 17.91 1.91
C LYS A 147 -1.12 17.24 3.05
N GLN A 148 -1.51 17.49 4.30
CA GLN A 148 -0.87 16.90 5.48
C GLN A 148 -0.94 15.36 5.45
N PHE A 149 -2.05 14.80 4.99
CA PHE A 149 -2.30 13.37 4.96
C PHE A 149 -2.17 12.75 3.54
N GLU A 150 -1.35 13.33 2.68
CA GLU A 150 -1.11 12.84 1.30
C GLU A 150 -0.62 11.37 1.28
N LEU A 151 0.01 10.90 2.35
CA LEU A 151 0.47 9.51 2.49
C LEU A 151 -0.65 8.48 2.29
N PHE A 152 -1.89 8.83 2.64
CA PHE A 152 -3.05 7.93 2.52
C PHE A 152 -3.69 7.92 1.12
N LYS A 153 -3.14 8.65 0.15
CA LYS A 153 -3.54 8.54 -1.26
C LYS A 153 -2.97 7.27 -1.90
N PRO A 154 -3.68 6.65 -2.85
CA PRO A 154 -5.05 6.95 -3.26
C PRO A 154 -6.05 6.56 -2.17
N TYR A 155 -7.07 7.38 -2.00
CA TYR A 155 -8.09 7.15 -0.97
C TYR A 155 -9.02 6.01 -1.37
N ARG A 156 -9.47 5.21 -0.41
CA ARG A 156 -10.57 4.28 -0.62
C ARG A 156 -11.80 5.02 -1.11
N LYS A 157 -12.63 4.37 -1.92
CA LYS A 157 -13.83 4.97 -2.52
C LYS A 157 -14.76 5.63 -1.51
N THR A 158 -14.92 5.01 -0.34
CA THR A 158 -15.73 5.56 0.75
C THR A 158 -15.17 6.88 1.27
N LEU A 159 -13.87 6.96 1.52
CA LEU A 159 -13.21 8.17 1.99
C LEU A 159 -13.21 9.25 0.89
N GLU A 160 -12.99 8.86 -0.35
CA GLU A 160 -13.04 9.78 -1.49
C GLU A 160 -14.44 10.39 -1.65
N ALA A 161 -15.49 9.59 -1.48
CA ALA A 161 -16.87 10.06 -1.49
C ALA A 161 -17.12 11.08 -0.37
N ASN A 162 -16.71 10.77 0.85
CA ASN A 162 -16.84 11.68 2.00
C ASN A 162 -16.10 13.01 1.76
N ILE A 163 -14.90 12.96 1.19
CA ILE A 163 -14.15 14.17 0.81
C ILE A 163 -14.93 15.01 -0.21
N ARG A 164 -15.47 14.37 -1.25
CA ARG A 164 -16.24 15.07 -2.31
C ARG A 164 -17.52 15.70 -1.76
N GLU A 165 -18.30 14.96 -0.98
CA GLU A 165 -19.54 15.43 -0.36
C GLU A 165 -19.25 16.62 0.56
N LYS A 166 -18.26 16.49 1.44
CA LYS A 166 -17.86 17.57 2.34
C LYS A 166 -17.37 18.81 1.58
N TRP A 167 -16.55 18.62 0.55
CA TRP A 167 -16.04 19.70 -0.28
C TRP A 167 -17.15 20.50 -0.98
N ALA A 168 -18.23 19.82 -1.39
CA ALA A 168 -19.37 20.45 -2.08
C ALA A 168 -20.15 21.41 -1.19
N ILE A 169 -20.20 21.15 0.13
CA ILE A 169 -20.96 21.97 1.09
C ILE A 169 -20.11 23.06 1.77
N LEU A 170 -18.79 23.01 1.65
CA LEU A 170 -17.89 23.99 2.23
C LEU A 170 -17.79 25.25 1.34
N THR A 171 -17.73 26.38 1.97
CA THR A 171 -17.55 27.71 1.33
C THR A 171 -16.10 28.18 1.39
#